data_546fd5e176433f55fce76dd2b20fb733
#
_entry.id   546fd5e176433f55fce76dd2b20fb733
#
_cell.length_a   1.000
_cell.length_b   1.000
_cell.length_c   1.000
_cell.angle_alpha   90.00
_cell.angle_beta   90.00
_cell.angle_gamma   90.00
#
_symmetry.space_group_name_H-M   'P 1'
#
loop_
_entity.id
_entity.type
_entity.pdbx_description
1 polymer ?
#
loop_
_entity_poly.entity_id
_entity_poly.type
_entity_poly.pdbx_seq_one_letter_code
_entity_poly.pdbx_strand_id
1 'polypeptide(L)' 'KKKMTNADMLQLQTDHLRYYLRLAIAHRFERMIVIHGLGRGTLRDAVHQVLRETPEVSRFVNEWMGQYGFGATEVHFSY' A
#
# COMPACT_ATOMS: atom_id res chain seq x y z
N LYS A 1 17.32 12.95 21.75
CA LYS A 1 16.44 12.00 21.08
C LYS A 1 16.06 12.52 19.69
N LYS A 2 16.29 11.70 18.69
CA LYS A 2 16.13 12.12 17.29
C LYS A 2 14.66 12.05 16.88
N LYS A 3 14.15 13.12 16.28
CA LYS A 3 12.81 13.11 15.71
C LYS A 3 12.84 12.43 14.34
N MET A 4 11.77 11.73 14.02
CA MET A 4 11.58 11.19 12.69
C MET A 4 11.25 12.31 11.70
N THR A 5 11.90 12.29 10.56
CA THR A 5 11.56 13.19 9.45
C THR A 5 10.36 12.63 8.70
N ASN A 6 9.78 13.43 7.78
CA ASN A 6 8.73 12.95 6.89
C ASN A 6 9.22 11.79 6.02
N ALA A 7 10.48 11.84 5.59
CA ALA A 7 11.09 10.76 4.81
C ALA A 7 11.19 9.47 5.64
N ASP A 8 11.58 9.59 6.92
CA ASP A 8 11.67 8.44 7.82
C ASP A 8 10.30 7.81 8.03
N MET A 9 9.27 8.63 8.22
CA MET A 9 7.90 8.14 8.41
C MET A 9 7.38 7.43 7.16
N LEU A 10 7.66 7.99 5.99
CA LEU A 10 7.28 7.39 4.73
C LEU A 10 7.96 6.04 4.54
N GLN A 11 9.26 5.96 4.86
CA GLN A 11 10.02 4.72 4.77
C GLN A 11 9.44 3.66 5.72
N LEU A 12 9.09 4.05 6.96
CA LEU A 12 8.49 3.13 7.91
C LEU A 12 7.16 2.59 7.40
N GLN A 13 6.32 3.45 6.84
CA GLN A 13 5.01 3.06 6.31
C GLN A 13 5.14 2.11 5.11
N THR A 14 6.07 2.37 4.21
CA THR A 14 6.30 1.48 3.05
C THR A 14 6.94 0.16 3.48
N ASP A 15 7.78 0.16 4.51
CA ASP A 15 8.33 -1.08 5.06
C ASP A 15 7.22 -1.94 5.67
N HIS A 16 6.26 -1.34 6.38
CA HIS A 16 5.10 -2.05 6.90
C HIS A 16 4.26 -2.64 5.75
N LEU A 17 4.06 -1.87 4.69
CA LEU A 17 3.32 -2.36 3.52
C LEU A 17 4.02 -3.58 2.92
N ARG A 18 5.34 -3.53 2.74
CA ARG A 18 6.11 -4.65 2.19
C ARG A 18 5.97 -5.89 3.06
N TYR A 19 5.98 -5.71 4.38
CA TYR A 19 5.80 -6.81 5.32
C TYR A 19 4.43 -7.46 5.13
N TYR A 20 3.35 -6.67 5.09
CA TYR A 20 2.00 -7.20 4.94
C TYR A 20 1.78 -7.80 3.55
N LEU A 21 2.41 -7.26 2.52
CA LEU A 21 2.35 -7.87 1.19
C LEU A 21 2.98 -9.27 1.20
N ARG A 22 4.12 -9.43 1.88
CA ARG A 22 4.75 -10.75 2.00
C ARG A 22 3.85 -11.74 2.72
N LEU A 23 3.17 -11.30 3.78
CA LEU A 23 2.21 -12.16 4.49
C LEU A 23 1.03 -12.54 3.58
N ALA A 24 0.47 -11.58 2.89
CA ALA A 24 -0.66 -11.82 1.99
C ALA A 24 -0.28 -12.82 0.90
N ILE A 25 0.91 -12.66 0.32
CA ILE A 25 1.43 -13.55 -0.72
C ILE A 25 1.68 -14.96 -0.17
N ALA A 26 2.29 -15.05 1.03
CA ALA A 26 2.56 -16.34 1.68
C ALA A 26 1.26 -17.12 1.94
N HIS A 27 0.19 -16.41 2.27
CA HIS A 27 -1.11 -17.02 2.53
C HIS A 27 -2.02 -17.06 1.31
N ARG A 28 -1.50 -16.71 0.13
CA ARG A 28 -2.23 -16.77 -1.15
C ARG A 28 -3.52 -15.95 -1.15
N PHE A 29 -3.47 -14.75 -0.59
CA PHE A 29 -4.61 -13.84 -0.65
C PHE A 29 -4.89 -13.46 -2.10
N GLU A 30 -6.15 -13.38 -2.46
CA GLU A 30 -6.56 -12.93 -3.79
C GLU A 30 -6.64 -11.41 -3.85
N ARG A 31 -7.02 -10.78 -2.74
CA ARG A 31 -7.20 -9.33 -2.65
C ARG A 31 -6.77 -8.81 -1.30
N MET A 32 -6.45 -7.53 -1.28
CA MET A 32 -6.10 -6.83 -0.06
C MET A 32 -6.43 -5.35 -0.26
N ILE A 33 -6.83 -4.66 0.79
CA ILE A 33 -7.08 -3.23 0.73
C ILE A 33 -6.02 -2.51 1.54
N VAL A 34 -5.34 -1.55 0.91
CA VAL A 34 -4.33 -0.72 1.57
C VAL A 34 -4.92 0.66 1.81
N ILE A 35 -5.00 1.06 3.07
CA ILE A 35 -5.52 2.37 3.45
C ILE A 35 -4.33 3.32 3.61
N HIS A 36 -4.25 4.34 2.75
CA HIS A 36 -3.15 5.31 2.77
C HIS A 36 -3.63 6.73 3.08
N GLY A 37 -4.95 6.92 3.13
CA GLY A 37 -5.52 8.23 3.35
C GLY A 37 -5.51 9.10 2.10
N LEU A 38 -6.08 10.29 2.23
CA LEU A 38 -6.19 11.22 1.10
C LEU A 38 -4.95 12.11 0.99
N GLY A 39 -4.69 12.94 1.99
CA GLY A 39 -3.51 13.80 2.04
C GLY A 39 -3.11 14.42 0.70
N ARG A 40 -1.83 14.64 0.52
CA ARG A 40 -1.26 15.18 -0.73
C ARG A 40 -0.96 14.09 -1.77
N GLY A 41 -1.25 12.87 -1.45
CA GLY A 41 -0.95 11.76 -2.35
C GLY A 41 0.46 11.20 -2.24
N THR A 42 1.31 11.75 -1.36
CA THR A 42 2.70 11.26 -1.22
C THR A 42 2.73 9.81 -0.79
N LEU A 43 1.95 9.44 0.23
CA LEU A 43 1.89 8.05 0.68
C LEU A 43 1.22 7.17 -0.36
N ARG A 44 0.13 7.63 -0.97
CA ARG A 44 -0.54 6.90 -2.04
C ARG A 44 0.44 6.57 -3.17
N ASP A 45 1.21 7.56 -3.62
CA ASP A 45 2.15 7.35 -4.72
C ASP A 45 3.26 6.38 -4.33
N ALA A 46 3.75 6.46 -3.09
CA ALA A 46 4.75 5.52 -2.58
C ALA A 46 4.18 4.11 -2.50
N VAL A 47 2.93 3.96 -2.02
CA VAL A 47 2.22 2.67 -1.99
C VAL A 47 2.12 2.10 -3.40
N HIS A 48 1.68 2.90 -4.37
CA HIS A 48 1.55 2.44 -5.75
C HIS A 48 2.89 2.01 -6.34
N GLN A 49 3.97 2.70 -6.00
CA GLN A 49 5.29 2.31 -6.46
C GLN A 49 5.71 0.94 -5.90
N VAL A 50 5.47 0.70 -4.60
CA VAL A 50 5.75 -0.61 -3.99
C VAL A 50 4.93 -1.71 -4.68
N LEU A 51 3.67 -1.43 -4.98
CA LEU A 51 2.82 -2.41 -5.66
C LEU A 51 3.31 -2.73 -7.07
N ARG A 52 3.78 -1.73 -7.82
CA ARG A 52 4.37 -1.95 -9.15
C ARG A 52 5.61 -2.82 -9.09
N GLU A 53 6.36 -2.75 -8.00
CA GLU A 53 7.58 -3.52 -7.82
C GLU A 53 7.34 -4.93 -7.29
N THR A 54 6.10 -5.29 -6.98
CA THR A 54 5.73 -6.59 -6.41
C THR A 54 5.17 -7.48 -7.51
N PRO A 55 5.92 -8.52 -7.95
CA PRO A 55 5.51 -9.33 -9.11
C PRO A 55 4.15 -10.00 -8.97
N GLU A 56 3.79 -10.43 -7.75
CA GLU A 56 2.52 -11.12 -7.50
C GLU A 56 1.31 -10.20 -7.57
N VAL A 57 1.50 -8.88 -7.55
CA VAL A 57 0.41 -7.93 -7.71
C VAL A 57 0.07 -7.85 -9.20
N SER A 58 -1.11 -8.37 -9.56
CA SER A 58 -1.57 -8.38 -10.95
C SER A 58 -2.11 -7.01 -11.37
N ARG A 59 -2.81 -6.35 -10.45
CA ARG A 59 -3.31 -4.99 -10.66
C ARG A 59 -3.69 -4.36 -9.34
N PHE A 60 -3.82 -3.05 -9.32
CA PHE A 60 -4.35 -2.34 -8.17
C PHE A 60 -5.20 -1.17 -8.65
N VAL A 61 -6.19 -0.79 -7.84
CA VAL A 61 -7.19 0.20 -8.23
C VAL A 61 -7.40 1.17 -7.09
N ASN A 62 -7.29 2.47 -7.37
CA ASN A 62 -7.59 3.54 -6.41
C ASN A 62 -8.91 4.18 -6.82
N GLU A 63 -10.01 3.53 -6.48
CA GLU A 63 -11.36 3.99 -6.75
C GLU A 63 -12.06 4.40 -5.47
N TRP A 64 -13.25 4.98 -5.60
CA TRP A 64 -14.08 5.31 -4.45
C TRP A 64 -14.45 4.03 -3.68
N MET A 65 -14.15 4.00 -2.39
CA MET A 65 -14.36 2.82 -1.54
C MET A 65 -15.18 3.16 -0.29
N GLY A 66 -16.44 3.47 -0.46
CA GLY A 66 -17.34 3.69 0.66
C GLY A 66 -16.77 4.67 1.68
N GLN A 67 -16.57 4.20 2.93
CA GLN A 67 -16.12 5.06 4.04
C GLN A 67 -14.69 5.60 3.87
N TYR A 68 -13.89 4.99 3.01
CA TYR A 68 -12.51 5.43 2.80
C TYR A 68 -12.37 6.42 1.64
N GLY A 69 -13.41 6.55 0.81
CA GLY A 69 -13.37 7.37 -0.39
C GLY A 69 -12.22 6.95 -1.29
N PHE A 70 -11.39 7.91 -1.71
CA PHE A 70 -10.20 7.64 -2.51
C PHE A 70 -8.95 7.40 -1.64
N GLY A 71 -9.12 7.27 -0.33
CA GLY A 71 -8.01 7.06 0.60
C GLY A 71 -7.55 5.61 0.73
N ALA A 72 -7.99 4.73 -0.17
CA ALA A 72 -7.61 3.32 -0.15
C ALA A 72 -7.35 2.81 -1.56
N THR A 73 -6.53 1.78 -1.66
CA THR A 73 -6.22 1.11 -2.93
C THR A 73 -6.52 -0.38 -2.78
N GLU A 74 -7.31 -0.91 -3.69
CA GLU A 74 -7.59 -2.34 -3.74
C GLU A 74 -6.48 -3.03 -4.56
N VAL A 75 -5.88 -4.06 -3.97
CA VAL A 75 -4.77 -4.80 -4.57
C VAL A 75 -5.27 -6.20 -4.94
N HIS A 76 -4.98 -6.62 -6.17
CA HIS A 76 -5.30 -7.96 -6.66
C HIS A 76 -4.02 -8.73 -6.90
N PHE A 77 -3.97 -9.97 -6.43
CA PHE A 77 -2.81 -10.84 -6.58
C PHE A 77 -3.09 -11.93 -7.62
N SER A 78 -2.02 -12.39 -8.25
CA SER A 78 -2.06 -13.53 -9.16
C SER A 78 -0.84 -14.39 -8.89
N TYR A 79 -1.03 -15.70 -8.83
CA TYR A 79 0.02 -16.64 -8.45
C TYR A 79 0.36 -17.66 -9.53
#